data_d044ea884b004100b4a624d1abbd1d49
#
_entry.id   d044ea884b004100b4a624d1abbd1d49
#
_cell.length_a   1.000
_cell.length_b   1.000
_cell.length_c   1.000
_cell.angle_alpha   90.00
_cell.angle_beta   90.00
_cell.angle_gamma   90.00
#
_symmetry.space_group_name_H-M   'P 1'
#
loop_
_entity.id
_entity.type
_entity.pdbx_description
1 polymer ?
#
loop_
_entity_poly.entity_id
_entity_poly.type
_entity_poly.pdbx_seq_one_letter_code
_entity_poly.pdbx_strand_id
1 'polypeptide(L)'
;MIIVHDIFICKPGNASKMAKLFKEVMKENSELVNIMTDMTGQYNKVVMVSQFENLTAYEQSWKKYMENSEEMKKMQEAMKGYHDMYLTGSREIYQVW
;
A
#
# COMPACT_ATOMS: atom_id res chain seq x y z
N MET A 1 -7.86 -15.74 7.70
CA MET A 1 -7.40 -14.74 6.70
C MET A 1 -7.66 -13.34 7.21
N ILE A 2 -6.73 -12.46 6.97
CA ILE A 2 -6.88 -11.04 7.30
C ILE A 2 -6.80 -10.19 6.03
N ILE A 3 -7.49 -9.06 6.07
CA ILE A 3 -7.45 -8.03 5.02
C ILE A 3 -6.83 -6.78 5.64
N VAL A 4 -5.87 -6.20 4.97
CA VAL A 4 -5.17 -4.97 5.42
C VAL A 4 -5.52 -3.83 4.48
N HIS A 5 -6.01 -2.74 5.04
CA HIS A 5 -6.22 -1.48 4.32
C HIS A 5 -5.15 -0.50 4.74
N ASP A 6 -4.28 -0.13 3.82
CA ASP A 6 -3.36 0.99 4.01
C ASP A 6 -3.99 2.21 3.36
N ILE A 7 -4.35 3.20 4.15
CA ILE A 7 -5.15 4.34 3.74
C ILE A 7 -4.29 5.59 3.73
N PHE A 8 -4.27 6.28 2.60
CA PHE A 8 -3.49 7.51 2.43
C PHE A 8 -4.40 8.64 2.03
N ILE A 9 -4.31 9.76 2.75
CA ILE A 9 -4.99 11.00 2.35
C ILE A 9 -3.93 11.84 1.66
N CYS A 10 -4.04 11.94 0.35
CA CYS A 10 -3.03 12.59 -0.47
C CYS A 10 -3.22 14.09 -0.56
N LYS A 11 -2.17 14.79 -0.95
CA LYS A 11 -2.24 16.20 -1.32
C LYS A 11 -3.13 16.32 -2.56
N PRO A 12 -3.78 17.48 -2.75
CA PRO A 12 -4.64 17.67 -3.92
C PRO A 12 -3.92 17.33 -5.23
N GLY A 13 -4.59 16.52 -6.06
CA GLY A 13 -4.05 16.11 -7.35
C GLY A 13 -3.11 14.92 -7.31
N ASN A 14 -2.75 14.40 -6.14
CA ASN A 14 -1.76 13.33 -6.02
C ASN A 14 -2.36 11.92 -5.85
N ALA A 15 -3.66 11.80 -5.65
CA ALA A 15 -4.27 10.48 -5.44
C ALA A 15 -4.06 9.54 -6.62
N SER A 16 -4.33 10.02 -7.84
CA SER A 16 -4.12 9.22 -9.05
C SER A 16 -2.67 8.84 -9.25
N LYS A 17 -1.77 9.78 -8.98
CA LYS A 17 -0.31 9.55 -9.09
C LYS A 17 0.14 8.46 -8.11
N MET A 18 -0.32 8.53 -6.86
CA MET A 18 0.02 7.54 -5.85
C MET A 18 -0.58 6.18 -6.19
N ALA A 19 -1.84 6.14 -6.63
CA ALA A 19 -2.49 4.88 -7.01
C ALA A 19 -1.74 4.21 -8.16
N LYS A 20 -1.34 4.96 -9.17
CA LYS A 20 -0.56 4.44 -10.30
C LYS A 20 0.81 3.95 -9.87
N LEU A 21 1.47 4.69 -8.98
CA LEU A 21 2.78 4.30 -8.45
C LEU A 21 2.69 2.98 -7.70
N PHE A 22 1.73 2.85 -6.79
CA PHE A 22 1.55 1.62 -6.03
C PHE A 22 1.20 0.44 -6.94
N LYS A 23 0.34 0.67 -7.91
CA LYS A 23 -0.04 -0.37 -8.87
C LYS A 23 1.17 -0.89 -9.65
N GLU A 24 2.05 -0.01 -10.07
CA GLU A 24 3.27 -0.37 -10.80
C GLU A 24 4.28 -1.09 -9.90
N VAL A 25 4.55 -0.53 -8.73
CA VAL A 25 5.55 -1.09 -7.80
C VAL A 25 5.11 -2.44 -7.26
N MET A 26 3.81 -2.62 -7.00
CA MET A 26 3.26 -3.82 -6.37
C MET A 26 2.67 -4.83 -7.34
N LYS A 27 2.86 -4.64 -8.64
CA LYS A 27 2.21 -5.48 -9.66
C LYS A 27 2.54 -6.97 -9.55
N GLU A 28 3.68 -7.31 -8.99
CA GLU A 28 4.10 -8.71 -8.80
C GLU A 28 3.89 -9.22 -7.38
N ASN A 29 3.28 -8.41 -6.53
CA ASN A 29 2.99 -8.80 -5.16
C ASN A 29 1.70 -9.62 -5.11
N SER A 30 1.85 -10.92 -4.76
CA SER A 30 0.72 -11.85 -4.74
C SER A 30 -0.30 -11.55 -3.65
N GLU A 31 0.09 -10.81 -2.61
CA GLU A 31 -0.79 -10.46 -1.50
C GLU A 31 -1.65 -9.23 -1.81
N LEU A 32 -1.31 -8.46 -2.83
CA LEU A 32 -2.09 -7.28 -3.21
C LEU A 32 -3.42 -7.70 -3.82
N VAL A 33 -4.52 -7.18 -3.26
CA VAL A 33 -5.86 -7.43 -3.79
C VAL A 33 -6.22 -6.37 -4.82
N ASN A 34 -6.17 -5.10 -4.42
CA ASN A 34 -6.40 -3.98 -5.33
C ASN A 34 -5.94 -2.67 -4.70
N ILE A 35 -5.96 -1.62 -5.52
CA ILE A 35 -5.72 -0.25 -5.10
C ILE A 35 -6.94 0.55 -5.52
N MET A 36 -7.52 1.30 -4.59
CA MET A 36 -8.77 2.02 -4.79
C MET A 36 -8.59 3.49 -4.48
N THR A 37 -9.37 4.33 -5.15
CA THR A 37 -9.51 5.74 -4.79
C THR A 37 -10.95 6.00 -4.40
N ASP A 38 -11.16 6.89 -3.43
CA ASP A 38 -12.51 7.23 -2.99
C ASP A 38 -13.19 8.15 -4.01
N MET A 39 -14.33 7.73 -4.51
CA MET A 39 -15.09 8.50 -5.50
C MET A 39 -16.22 9.33 -4.90
N THR A 40 -16.58 9.08 -3.66
CA THR A 40 -17.83 9.63 -3.10
C THR A 40 -17.68 10.27 -1.73
N GLY A 41 -16.65 9.91 -0.97
CA GLY A 41 -16.46 10.38 0.39
C GLY A 41 -15.39 11.42 0.50
N GLN A 42 -14.24 11.02 0.99
CA GLN A 42 -13.12 11.93 1.22
C GLN A 42 -12.30 12.13 -0.06
N TYR A 43 -12.00 13.38 -0.39
CA TYR A 43 -11.17 13.70 -1.54
C TYR A 43 -9.73 13.22 -1.33
N ASN A 44 -9.10 12.77 -2.42
CA ASN A 44 -7.68 12.41 -2.48
C ASN A 44 -7.30 11.24 -1.57
N LYS A 45 -8.25 10.34 -1.31
CA LYS A 45 -8.02 9.14 -0.50
C LYS A 45 -7.68 7.95 -1.39
N VAL A 46 -6.56 7.30 -1.07
CA VAL A 46 -6.11 6.07 -1.73
C VAL A 46 -6.10 4.94 -0.70
N VAL A 47 -6.65 3.80 -1.06
CA VAL A 47 -6.66 2.62 -0.20
C VAL A 47 -5.97 1.48 -0.94
N MET A 48 -4.89 0.99 -0.36
CA MET A 48 -4.21 -0.21 -0.84
C MET A 48 -4.70 -1.40 -0.02
N VAL A 49 -5.30 -2.37 -0.69
CA VAL A 49 -5.89 -3.55 -0.05
C VAL A 49 -5.00 -4.75 -0.28
N SER A 50 -4.58 -5.37 0.81
CA SER A 50 -3.76 -6.58 0.78
C SER A 50 -4.43 -7.67 1.61
N GLN A 51 -4.10 -8.94 1.34
CA GLN A 51 -4.60 -10.04 2.14
C GLN A 51 -3.46 -10.97 2.54
N PHE A 52 -3.58 -11.53 3.73
CA PHE A 52 -2.59 -12.44 4.30
C PHE A 52 -3.32 -13.56 5.02
N GLU A 53 -2.67 -14.70 5.14
CA GLU A 53 -3.25 -15.85 5.83
C GLU A 53 -3.53 -15.53 7.30
N ASN A 54 -2.61 -14.81 7.96
CA ASN A 54 -2.71 -14.41 9.36
C ASN A 54 -1.75 -13.25 9.64
N LEU A 55 -1.75 -12.78 10.90
CA LEU A 55 -0.87 -11.68 11.31
C LEU A 55 0.61 -12.02 11.22
N THR A 56 0.96 -13.28 11.44
CA THR A 56 2.36 -13.73 11.34
C THR A 56 2.86 -13.59 9.89
N ALA A 57 2.05 -13.99 8.92
CA ALA A 57 2.39 -13.83 7.50
C ALA A 57 2.55 -12.36 7.13
N TYR A 58 1.68 -11.51 7.66
CA TYR A 58 1.76 -10.07 7.46
C TYR A 58 3.07 -9.49 8.03
N GLU A 59 3.42 -9.87 9.26
CA GLU A 59 4.67 -9.44 9.89
C GLU A 59 5.88 -9.89 9.08
N GLN A 60 5.87 -11.14 8.61
CA GLN A 60 6.97 -11.67 7.79
C GLN A 60 7.12 -10.90 6.47
N SER A 61 6.04 -10.42 5.89
CA SER A 61 6.10 -9.60 4.67
C SER A 61 6.84 -8.29 4.92
N TRP A 62 6.67 -7.69 6.09
CA TRP A 62 7.40 -6.49 6.49
C TRP A 62 8.90 -6.77 6.68
N LYS A 63 9.23 -7.89 7.31
CA LYS A 63 10.64 -8.29 7.47
C LYS A 63 11.31 -8.47 6.11
N LYS A 64 10.62 -9.10 5.19
CA LYS A 64 11.12 -9.28 3.82
C LYS A 64 11.32 -7.94 3.12
N TYR A 65 10.39 -7.01 3.28
CA TYR A 65 10.50 -5.67 2.71
C TYR A 65 11.71 -4.92 3.26
N MET A 66 12.06 -5.15 4.52
CA MET A 66 13.20 -4.50 5.17
C MET A 66 14.52 -5.21 4.87
N GLU A 67 14.50 -6.36 4.20
CA GLU A 67 15.72 -7.03 3.78
C GLU A 67 16.50 -6.22 2.76
N ASN A 68 17.82 -6.29 2.85
CA ASN A 68 18.72 -5.54 2.00
C ASN A 68 19.03 -6.32 0.70
N SER A 69 18.00 -6.79 0.01
CA SER A 69 18.13 -7.47 -1.26
C SER A 69 18.06 -6.47 -2.42
N GLU A 70 18.60 -6.85 -3.58
CA GLU A 70 18.54 -5.99 -4.76
C GLU A 70 17.11 -5.71 -5.20
N GLU A 71 16.24 -6.71 -5.10
CA GLU A 71 14.84 -6.60 -5.43
C GLU A 71 14.14 -5.55 -4.55
N MET A 72 14.42 -5.59 -3.23
CA MET A 72 13.86 -4.62 -2.29
C MET A 72 14.45 -3.23 -2.50
N LYS A 73 15.73 -3.14 -2.84
CA LYS A 73 16.35 -1.85 -3.18
C LYS A 73 15.70 -1.20 -4.39
N LYS A 74 15.40 -1.98 -5.42
CA LYS A 74 14.69 -1.48 -6.61
C LYS A 74 13.31 -0.99 -6.26
N MET A 75 12.58 -1.70 -5.40
CA MET A 75 11.26 -1.30 -4.94
C MET A 75 11.33 0.01 -4.16
N GLN A 76 12.28 0.12 -3.24
CA GLN A 76 12.47 1.33 -2.44
C GLN A 76 12.82 2.53 -3.30
N GLU A 77 13.67 2.34 -4.32
CA GLU A 77 14.02 3.41 -5.25
C GLU A 77 12.81 3.86 -6.07
N ALA A 78 12.00 2.90 -6.54
CA ALA A 78 10.79 3.20 -7.28
C ALA A 78 9.76 3.97 -6.42
N MET A 79 9.77 3.73 -5.10
CA MET A 79 8.89 4.39 -4.15
C MET A 79 9.45 5.72 -3.63
N LYS A 80 10.61 6.13 -4.09
CA LYS A 80 11.25 7.36 -3.63
C LYS A 80 10.33 8.55 -3.88
N GLY A 81 10.15 9.36 -2.85
CA GLY A 81 9.30 10.56 -2.92
C GLY A 81 7.83 10.33 -2.64
N TYR A 82 7.39 9.08 -2.42
CA TYR A 82 5.96 8.85 -2.16
C TYR A 82 5.49 9.52 -0.87
N HIS A 83 6.39 9.71 0.10
CA HIS A 83 6.07 10.41 1.35
C HIS A 83 5.62 11.85 1.14
N ASP A 84 6.03 12.47 0.04
CA ASP A 84 5.63 13.84 -0.28
C ASP A 84 4.26 13.91 -0.96
N MET A 85 3.69 12.78 -1.32
CA MET A 85 2.41 12.72 -2.03
C MET A 85 1.19 12.74 -1.11
N TYR A 86 1.37 12.41 0.18
CA TYR A 86 0.24 12.33 1.10
C TYR A 86 0.44 13.19 2.34
N LEU A 87 -0.68 13.57 2.96
CA LEU A 87 -0.73 14.39 4.16
C LEU A 87 -0.73 13.53 5.43
N THR A 88 -1.47 12.43 5.39
CA THR A 88 -1.60 11.52 6.51
C THR A 88 -1.92 10.12 6.02
N GLY A 89 -1.64 9.14 6.85
CA GLY A 89 -1.92 7.75 6.56
C GLY A 89 -2.43 7.02 7.78
N SER A 90 -3.15 5.93 7.54
CA SER A 90 -3.65 5.06 8.60
C SER A 90 -3.72 3.63 8.07
N ARG A 91 -3.94 2.69 8.98
CA ARG A 91 -4.03 1.27 8.63
C ARG A 91 -5.16 0.63 9.41
N GLU A 92 -5.92 -0.20 8.72
CA GLU A 92 -6.97 -1.02 9.31
C GLU A 92 -6.70 -2.47 8.96
N ILE A 93 -6.82 -3.35 9.93
CA ILE A 93 -6.63 -4.79 9.72
C ILE A 93 -7.92 -5.48 10.16
N TYR A 94 -8.52 -6.23 9.24
CA TYR A 94 -9.78 -6.92 9.47
C TYR A 94 -9.59 -8.41 9.41
N GLN A 95 -10.29 -9.12 10.28
CA GLN A 95 -10.38 -10.57 10.18
C GLN A 95 -11.57 -10.94 9.30
N VAL A 96 -11.35 -11.83 8.33
CA VAL A 96 -12.43 -12.33 7.46
C VAL A 96 -13.09 -13.49 8.16
N TRP A 97 -14.42 -13.45 8.22
CA TRP A 97 -15.24 -14.51 8.81
C TRP A 97 -15.82 -15.47 7.78
#